data_fda7204d14316245ca0ce18707bdd40b
#
_entry.id   fda7204d14316245ca0ce18707bdd40b
#
_cell.length_a   1.000
_cell.length_b   1.000
_cell.length_c   1.000
_cell.angle_alpha   90.00
_cell.angle_beta   90.00
_cell.angle_gamma   90.00
#
_symmetry.space_group_name_H-M   'P 1'
#
loop_
_entity.id
_entity.type
_entity.pdbx_description
1 polymer ?
#
loop_
_entity_poly.entity_id
_entity_poly.type
_entity_poly.pdbx_seq_one_letter_code
_entity_poly.pdbx_strand_id
1 'polypeptide(L)'
;IVMVNVQQTLERWYAGGLLNNEALTHLRQQGEADGAKARALVDAAGLTYEFDVLFGQPGEVIARVAKEQSCIGIVMGARGLSDLDHLFLGSTAHKVIQLAEAPVTLVK
;
A
#
# COMPACT_ATOMS: atom_id res chain seq x y z
N ILE A 1 -1.43 -12.57 -8.14
CA ILE A 1 -0.89 -11.27 -7.69
C ILE A 1 -1.87 -10.66 -6.70
N VAL A 2 -1.36 -10.20 -5.58
CA VAL A 2 -2.14 -9.44 -4.59
C VAL A 2 -1.69 -7.98 -4.70
N MET A 3 -2.62 -7.10 -5.05
CA MET A 3 -2.36 -5.68 -5.16
C MET A 3 -3.08 -4.96 -4.03
N VAL A 4 -2.39 -4.11 -3.33
CA VAL A 4 -2.99 -3.32 -2.26
C VAL A 4 -2.64 -1.85 -2.41
N ASN A 5 -3.60 -1.01 -2.08
CA ASN A 5 -3.39 0.40 -1.82
C ASN A 5 -3.71 0.65 -0.36
N VAL A 6 -2.79 1.23 0.37
CA VAL A 6 -2.99 1.51 1.79
C VAL A 6 -3.18 3.00 1.97
N GLN A 7 -4.37 3.38 2.42
CA GLN A 7 -4.66 4.75 2.80
C GLN A 7 -4.23 4.94 4.25
N GLN A 8 -3.30 5.84 4.47
CA GLN A 8 -2.76 6.07 5.81
C GLN A 8 -3.83 6.64 6.74
N THR A 9 -4.01 5.98 7.87
CA THR A 9 -4.90 6.43 8.93
C THR A 9 -4.17 6.33 10.26
N LEU A 10 -4.58 7.15 11.22
CA LEU A 10 -4.03 7.14 12.57
C LEU A 10 -5.07 6.61 13.54
N GLU A 11 -4.62 5.77 14.45
CA GLU A 11 -5.48 5.13 15.44
C GLU A 11 -6.32 6.16 16.23
N ARG A 12 -5.72 7.29 16.56
CA ARG A 12 -6.41 8.39 17.27
C ARG A 12 -7.58 8.98 16.47
N TRP A 13 -7.59 8.83 15.14
CA TRP A 13 -8.70 9.32 14.32
C TRP A 13 -9.96 8.49 14.52
N TYR A 14 -9.81 7.19 14.73
CA TYR A 14 -10.93 6.31 15.06
C TYR A 14 -11.52 6.68 16.42
N ALA A 15 -10.66 6.84 17.41
CA ALA A 15 -11.07 7.18 18.76
C ALA A 15 -11.74 8.57 18.85
N GLY A 16 -11.26 9.53 18.04
CA GLY A 16 -11.79 10.89 17.98
C GLY A 16 -13.04 11.05 17.10
N GLY A 17 -13.51 9.99 16.45
CA GLY A 17 -14.66 10.05 15.55
C GLY A 17 -14.37 10.72 14.20
N LEU A 18 -13.11 10.98 13.87
CA LEU A 18 -12.73 11.58 12.59
C LEU A 18 -12.86 10.61 11.42
N LEU A 19 -12.78 9.31 11.68
CA LEU A 19 -12.96 8.28 10.67
C LEU A 19 -14.33 7.63 10.82
N ASN A 20 -15.37 8.33 10.36
CA ASN A 20 -16.69 7.79 10.23
C ASN A 20 -16.86 7.05 8.90
N ASN A 21 -18.02 6.47 8.65
CA ASN A 21 -18.28 5.72 7.43
C ASN A 21 -18.12 6.57 6.17
N GLU A 22 -18.50 7.83 6.23
CA GLU A 22 -18.36 8.76 5.10
C GLU A 22 -16.89 9.03 4.77
N ALA A 23 -16.06 9.27 5.79
CA ALA A 23 -14.63 9.49 5.60
C ALA A 23 -13.95 8.25 5.06
N LEU A 24 -14.29 7.07 5.56
CA LEU A 24 -13.73 5.80 5.06
C LEU A 24 -14.14 5.53 3.61
N THR A 25 -15.39 5.84 3.25
CA THR A 25 -15.85 5.71 1.87
C THR A 25 -15.03 6.60 0.94
N HIS A 26 -14.76 7.83 1.35
CA HIS A 26 -13.96 8.76 0.59
C HIS A 26 -12.52 8.26 0.40
N LEU A 27 -11.90 7.77 1.47
CA LEU A 27 -10.55 7.20 1.41
C LEU A 27 -10.50 5.95 0.52
N ARG A 28 -11.52 5.12 0.56
CA ARG A 28 -11.60 3.95 -0.31
C ARG A 28 -11.67 4.34 -1.77
N GLN A 29 -12.45 5.34 -2.11
CA GLN A 29 -12.53 5.86 -3.48
C GLN A 29 -11.18 6.41 -3.94
N GLN A 30 -10.49 7.09 -3.05
CA GLN A 30 -9.14 7.60 -3.34
C GLN A 30 -8.16 6.46 -3.62
N GLY A 31 -8.21 5.41 -2.82
CA GLY A 31 -7.36 4.23 -3.01
C GLY A 31 -7.63 3.52 -4.32
N GLU A 32 -8.89 3.40 -4.71
CA GLU A 32 -9.27 2.82 -5.99
C GLU A 32 -8.76 3.65 -7.16
N ALA A 33 -8.85 4.97 -7.06
CA ALA A 33 -8.32 5.88 -8.07
C ALA A 33 -6.80 5.78 -8.17
N ASP A 34 -6.11 5.73 -7.04
CA ASP A 34 -4.66 5.60 -6.99
C ASP A 34 -4.17 4.30 -7.64
N GLY A 35 -4.95 3.23 -7.50
CA GLY A 35 -4.60 1.91 -8.04
C GLY A 35 -4.99 1.70 -9.51
N ALA A 36 -5.74 2.61 -10.11
CA ALA A 36 -6.33 2.39 -11.43
C ALA A 36 -5.31 2.12 -12.54
N LYS A 37 -4.20 2.85 -12.56
CA LYS A 37 -3.15 2.66 -13.57
C LYS A 37 -2.46 1.30 -13.43
N ALA A 38 -2.13 0.91 -12.23
CA ALA A 38 -1.50 -0.38 -11.97
C ALA A 38 -2.42 -1.54 -12.36
N ARG A 39 -3.69 -1.43 -12.04
CA ARG A 39 -4.70 -2.43 -12.39
C ARG A 39 -4.82 -2.58 -13.91
N ALA A 40 -4.85 -1.45 -14.63
CA ALA A 40 -4.91 -1.45 -16.08
C ALA A 40 -3.70 -2.16 -16.71
N LEU A 41 -2.51 -1.95 -16.16
CA LEU A 41 -1.28 -2.60 -16.63
C LEU A 41 -1.34 -4.12 -16.42
N VAL A 42 -1.81 -4.55 -15.26
CA VAL A 42 -1.92 -5.99 -14.96
C VAL A 42 -2.99 -6.64 -15.82
N ASP A 43 -4.13 -5.96 -16.03
CA ASP A 43 -5.18 -6.42 -16.94
C ASP A 43 -4.67 -6.57 -18.37
N ALA A 44 -3.92 -5.60 -18.85
CA ALA A 44 -3.33 -5.62 -20.19
C ALA A 44 -2.33 -6.76 -20.37
N ALA A 45 -1.65 -7.14 -19.30
CA ALA A 45 -0.72 -8.26 -19.31
C ALA A 45 -1.41 -9.63 -19.22
N GLY A 46 -2.73 -9.65 -19.04
CA GLY A 46 -3.50 -10.88 -18.93
C GLY A 46 -3.28 -11.64 -17.63
N LEU A 47 -2.82 -10.96 -16.60
CA LEU A 47 -2.53 -11.57 -15.30
C LEU A 47 -3.73 -11.50 -14.37
N THR A 48 -3.89 -12.54 -13.57
CA THR A 48 -4.92 -12.58 -12.52
C THR A 48 -4.42 -11.83 -11.28
N TYR A 49 -5.27 -11.02 -10.68
CA TYR A 49 -4.94 -10.31 -9.46
C TYR A 49 -6.16 -10.08 -8.58
N GLU A 50 -5.91 -9.83 -7.30
CA GLU A 50 -6.86 -9.28 -6.36
C GLU A 50 -6.42 -7.86 -6.04
N PHE A 51 -7.35 -6.95 -5.85
CA PHE A 51 -7.06 -5.57 -5.48
C PHE A 51 -7.89 -5.16 -4.27
N ASP A 52 -7.22 -4.67 -3.24
CA ASP A 52 -7.87 -4.17 -2.03
C ASP A 52 -7.34 -2.80 -1.64
N VAL A 53 -8.23 -1.96 -1.15
CA VAL A 53 -7.87 -0.73 -0.47
C VAL A 53 -7.94 -1.00 1.03
N LEU A 54 -6.82 -0.82 1.70
CA LEU A 54 -6.69 -1.07 3.13
C LEU A 54 -6.36 0.23 3.85
N PHE A 55 -6.54 0.22 5.17
CA PHE A 55 -6.33 1.40 5.99
C PHE A 55 -5.36 1.10 7.11
N GLY A 56 -4.54 2.07 7.46
CA GLY A 56 -3.61 1.93 8.56
C GLY A 56 -2.25 2.56 8.26
N GLN A 57 -1.23 2.08 8.94
CA GLN A 57 0.15 2.48 8.69
C GLN A 57 0.67 1.64 7.52
N PRO A 58 1.01 2.27 6.38
CA PRO A 58 1.26 1.54 5.14
C PRO A 58 2.30 0.43 5.24
N GLY A 59 3.44 0.70 5.85
CA GLY A 59 4.50 -0.29 5.96
C GLY A 59 4.11 -1.52 6.76
N GLU A 60 3.38 -1.32 7.86
CA GLU A 60 2.89 -2.41 8.70
C GLU A 60 1.83 -3.24 7.98
N VAL A 61 0.90 -2.57 7.30
CA VAL A 61 -0.19 -3.22 6.57
C VAL A 61 0.37 -4.07 5.43
N ILE A 62 1.30 -3.52 4.64
CA ILE A 62 1.91 -4.23 3.51
C ILE A 62 2.64 -5.49 4.00
N ALA A 63 3.46 -5.37 5.03
CA ALA A 63 4.21 -6.51 5.57
C ALA A 63 3.26 -7.58 6.12
N ARG A 64 2.19 -7.17 6.80
CA ARG A 64 1.19 -8.08 7.34
C ARG A 64 0.46 -8.85 6.23
N VAL A 65 0.01 -8.16 5.19
CA VAL A 65 -0.69 -8.78 4.07
C VAL A 65 0.21 -9.79 3.37
N ALA A 66 1.46 -9.44 3.13
CA ALA A 66 2.42 -10.36 2.50
C ALA A 66 2.59 -11.64 3.31
N LYS A 67 2.63 -11.53 4.63
CA LYS A 67 2.74 -12.68 5.52
C LYS A 67 1.45 -13.51 5.53
N GLU A 68 0.30 -12.87 5.71
CA GLU A 68 -1.00 -13.53 5.75
C GLU A 68 -1.34 -14.27 4.46
N GLN A 69 -0.95 -13.70 3.31
CA GLN A 69 -1.19 -14.25 2.00
C GLN A 69 -0.07 -15.20 1.53
N SER A 70 0.93 -15.43 2.36
CA SER A 70 2.10 -16.26 2.03
C SER A 70 2.76 -15.83 0.72
N CYS A 71 2.91 -14.54 0.53
CA CYS A 71 3.54 -13.99 -0.67
C CYS A 71 5.03 -14.35 -0.73
N ILE A 72 5.52 -14.65 -1.93
CA ILE A 72 6.94 -14.99 -2.14
C ILE A 72 7.82 -13.75 -2.29
N GLY A 73 7.24 -12.59 -2.43
CA GLY A 73 7.95 -11.32 -2.54
C GLY A 73 7.02 -10.14 -2.51
N ILE A 74 7.60 -8.97 -2.31
CA ILE A 74 6.88 -7.69 -2.31
C ILE A 74 7.53 -6.81 -3.36
N VAL A 75 6.73 -6.19 -4.23
CA VAL A 75 7.18 -5.19 -5.20
C VAL A 75 6.53 -3.87 -4.85
N MET A 76 7.32 -2.85 -4.66
CA MET A 76 6.80 -1.53 -4.28
C MET A 76 7.73 -0.41 -4.75
N GLY A 77 7.24 0.81 -4.73
CA GLY A 77 8.06 1.98 -5.01
C GLY A 77 9.08 2.23 -3.90
N ALA A 78 10.25 2.72 -4.29
CA ALA A 78 11.32 3.03 -3.35
C ALA A 78 11.08 4.36 -2.62
N ARG A 79 10.23 5.23 -3.19
CA ARG A 79 10.01 6.60 -2.70
C ARG A 79 8.53 6.86 -2.55
N GLY A 80 8.20 7.79 -1.64
CA GLY A 80 6.81 8.20 -1.42
C GLY A 80 6.33 9.25 -2.42
N LEU A 81 5.13 9.76 -2.20
CA LEU A 81 4.50 10.78 -3.04
C LEU A 81 5.22 12.12 -3.00
N SER A 82 5.91 12.41 -1.90
CA SER A 82 6.70 13.64 -1.74
C SER A 82 8.17 13.34 -2.07
N ASP A 83 8.46 13.22 -3.32
CA ASP A 83 9.79 12.86 -3.82
C ASP A 83 10.71 14.08 -3.83
N LEU A 84 11.20 14.45 -2.66
CA LEU A 84 12.10 15.60 -2.49
C LEU A 84 13.57 15.26 -2.67
N ASP A 85 13.95 14.00 -2.56
CA ASP A 85 15.34 13.60 -2.65
C ASP A 85 15.47 12.19 -3.26
N HIS A 86 16.20 12.10 -4.36
CA HIS A 86 16.45 10.84 -5.07
C HIS A 86 17.35 9.87 -4.30
N LEU A 87 18.04 10.35 -3.28
CA LEU A 87 19.00 9.56 -2.52
C LEU A 87 18.38 8.82 -1.34
N PHE A 88 17.18 9.22 -0.94
CA PHE A 88 16.55 8.65 0.24
C PHE A 88 15.44 7.66 -0.09
N LEU A 89 15.44 6.60 0.69
CA LEU A 89 14.37 5.62 0.69
C LEU A 89 13.14 6.22 1.37
N GLY A 90 11.94 6.01 0.79
CA GLY A 90 10.70 6.47 1.40
C GLY A 90 10.43 5.77 2.74
N SER A 91 9.68 6.42 3.62
CA SER A 91 9.38 5.89 4.95
C SER A 91 8.62 4.56 4.90
N THR A 92 7.69 4.42 3.95
CA THR A 92 6.94 3.18 3.77
C THR A 92 7.86 2.04 3.35
N ALA A 93 8.73 2.28 2.36
CA ALA A 93 9.69 1.27 1.91
C ALA A 93 10.64 0.87 3.03
N HIS A 94 11.11 1.82 3.80
CA HIS A 94 11.98 1.56 4.94
C HIS A 94 11.30 0.65 5.98
N LYS A 95 10.05 0.94 6.28
CA LYS A 95 9.26 0.15 7.24
C LYS A 95 8.97 -1.26 6.72
N VAL A 96 8.66 -1.40 5.44
CA VAL A 96 8.44 -2.71 4.82
C VAL A 96 9.71 -3.57 4.89
N ILE A 97 10.85 -3.01 4.53
CA ILE A 97 12.13 -3.72 4.61
C ILE A 97 12.40 -4.20 6.04
N GLN A 98 12.09 -3.37 7.01
CA GLN A 98 12.30 -3.69 8.42
C GLN A 98 11.43 -4.85 8.90
N LEU A 99 10.20 -4.93 8.43
CA LEU A 99 9.18 -5.87 8.92
C LEU A 99 8.97 -7.09 8.03
N ALA A 100 9.31 -7.00 6.75
CA ALA A 100 9.01 -8.07 5.79
C ALA A 100 9.82 -9.33 6.06
N GLU A 101 9.15 -10.46 5.92
CA GLU A 101 9.80 -11.79 5.98
C GLU A 101 10.11 -12.30 4.56
N ALA A 102 9.50 -11.71 3.54
CA ALA A 102 9.74 -12.03 2.13
C ALA A 102 10.69 -11.01 1.50
N PRO A 103 11.36 -11.36 0.40
CA PRO A 103 12.20 -10.41 -0.33
C PRO A 103 11.39 -9.20 -0.81
N VAL A 104 12.02 -8.04 -0.80
CA VAL A 104 11.40 -6.79 -1.23
C VAL A 104 12.14 -6.25 -2.44
N THR A 105 11.40 -6.05 -3.53
CA THR A 105 11.92 -5.42 -4.74
C THR A 105 11.46 -3.97 -4.77
N LEU A 106 12.40 -3.06 -4.84
CA LEU A 106 12.11 -1.62 -4.87
C LEU A 106 12.25 -1.10 -6.30
N VAL A 107 11.25 -0.33 -6.72
CA VAL A 107 11.20 0.27 -8.05
C VAL A 107 11.39 1.78 -7.91
N LYS A 108 12.32 2.32 -8.67
CA LYS A 108 12.58 3.78 -8.68
C LYS A 108 11.52 4.54 -9.46
#